data_f14f11ec20313ecae4e90683d1dcf01f
#
_entry.id   f14f11ec20313ecae4e90683d1dcf01f
#
_cell.length_a   1.000
_cell.length_b   1.000
_cell.length_c   1.000
_cell.angle_alpha   90.00
_cell.angle_beta   90.00
_cell.angle_gamma   90.00
#
_symmetry.space_group_name_H-M   'P 1'
#
loop_
_entity.id
_entity.type
_entity.pdbx_description
1 polymer ?
#
loop_
_entity_poly.entity_id
_entity_poly.type
_entity_poly.pdbx_seq_one_letter_code
_entity_poly.pdbx_strand_id
1 'polypeptide(L)' 'MTNPYPKPRWDLENDVLLLEQMIILYEQEIQELKTEKKELEMEVTVLRRRLEYYKSVVEEED' A
#
# COMPACT_ATOMS: atom_id res chain seq x y z
N MET A 1 39.27 12.84 -3.18
CA MET A 1 38.19 12.04 -2.58
C MET A 1 38.15 10.67 -3.19
N THR A 2 38.22 9.67 -2.36
CA THR A 2 38.11 8.30 -2.81
C THR A 2 36.66 7.94 -3.01
N ASN A 3 36.31 7.53 -4.22
CA ASN A 3 34.98 7.04 -4.52
C ASN A 3 34.78 5.70 -3.80
N PRO A 4 33.76 5.56 -2.91
CA PRO A 4 33.52 4.29 -2.23
C PRO A 4 33.03 3.18 -3.17
N TYR A 5 32.65 3.52 -4.38
CA TYR A 5 32.18 2.58 -5.38
C TYR A 5 33.17 2.51 -6.53
N PRO A 6 33.97 1.44 -6.64
CA PRO A 6 34.96 1.34 -7.71
C PRO A 6 34.37 0.99 -9.08
N LYS A 7 33.15 1.41 -9.34
CA LYS A 7 32.48 1.19 -10.63
C LYS A 7 32.73 2.34 -11.59
N PRO A 8 32.84 2.08 -12.89
CA PRO A 8 32.93 3.16 -13.86
C PRO A 8 31.63 3.97 -13.95
N ARG A 9 31.73 5.19 -14.46
CA ARG A 9 30.59 6.10 -14.51
C ARG A 9 29.39 5.54 -15.26
N TRP A 10 29.63 4.86 -16.39
CA TRP A 10 28.53 4.28 -17.16
C TRP A 10 27.76 3.22 -16.37
N ASP A 11 28.44 2.48 -15.51
CA ASP A 11 27.81 1.47 -14.67
C ASP A 11 26.99 2.12 -13.55
N LEU A 12 27.50 3.21 -12.99
CA LEU A 12 26.76 3.99 -12.00
C LEU A 12 25.52 4.63 -12.60
N GLU A 13 25.61 5.11 -13.83
CA GLU A 13 24.44 5.66 -14.54
C GLU A 13 23.37 4.60 -14.76
N ASN A 14 23.76 3.39 -15.11
CA ASN A 14 22.80 2.28 -15.23
C ASN A 14 22.16 1.94 -13.89
N ASP A 15 22.92 1.97 -12.80
CA ASP A 15 22.38 1.74 -11.46
C ASP A 15 21.36 2.82 -11.10
N VAL A 16 21.63 4.06 -11.45
CA VAL A 16 20.69 5.16 -11.20
C VAL A 16 19.39 4.94 -11.96
N LEU A 17 19.45 4.57 -13.23
CA LEU A 17 18.26 4.30 -14.02
C LEU A 17 17.44 3.14 -13.45
N LEU A 18 18.13 2.08 -13.05
CA LEU A 18 17.46 0.94 -12.46
C LEU A 18 16.74 1.30 -11.15
N LEU A 19 17.41 2.05 -10.29
CA LEU A 19 16.84 2.49 -9.04
C LEU A 19 15.64 3.41 -9.26
N GLU A 20 15.73 4.31 -10.24
CA GLU A 20 14.59 5.17 -10.58
C GLU A 20 13.37 4.37 -11.03
N GLN A 21 13.58 3.33 -11.85
CA GLN A 21 12.50 2.46 -12.27
C GLN A 21 11.89 1.70 -11.09
N MET A 22 12.73 1.22 -10.18
CA MET A 22 12.24 0.54 -8.97
C MET A 22 11.39 1.46 -8.10
N ILE A 23 11.81 2.71 -7.97
CA ILE A 23 11.04 3.69 -7.19
C ILE A 23 9.65 3.89 -7.81
N ILE A 24 9.56 4.03 -9.13
CA ILE A 24 8.29 4.20 -9.81
C ILE A 24 7.38 3.00 -9.57
N LEU A 25 7.91 1.78 -9.69
CA LEU A 25 7.13 0.56 -9.47
C LEU A 25 6.62 0.46 -8.05
N TYR A 26 7.46 0.76 -7.06
CA TYR A 26 7.05 0.73 -5.67
C TYR A 26 6.02 1.82 -5.35
N GLU A 27 6.15 3.00 -5.95
CA GLU A 27 5.16 4.05 -5.77
C GLU A 27 3.80 3.62 -6.31
N GLN A 28 3.77 2.91 -7.45
CA GLN A 28 2.52 2.37 -8.00
C GLN A 28 1.92 1.32 -7.06
N GLU A 29 2.73 0.44 -6.51
CA GLU A 29 2.27 -0.55 -5.54
C GLU A 29 1.68 0.10 -4.30
N ILE A 30 2.32 1.16 -3.81
CA ILE A 30 1.83 1.91 -2.66
C ILE A 30 0.45 2.50 -2.96
N GLN A 31 0.25 3.06 -4.15
CA GLN A 31 -1.04 3.62 -4.53
C GLN A 31 -2.12 2.55 -4.61
N GLU A 32 -1.80 1.39 -5.18
CA GLU A 32 -2.74 0.27 -5.25
C GLU A 32 -3.12 -0.22 -3.85
N LEU A 33 -2.12 -0.34 -2.97
CA LEU A 33 -2.37 -0.77 -1.59
C LEU A 33 -3.22 0.24 -0.82
N LYS A 34 -3.01 1.53 -1.04
CA LYS A 34 -3.84 2.56 -0.42
C LYS A 34 -5.29 2.46 -0.87
N THR A 35 -5.51 2.19 -2.15
CA THR A 35 -6.85 2.01 -2.69
C THR A 35 -7.52 0.78 -2.09
N GLU A 36 -6.83 -0.35 -2.04
CA GLU A 36 -7.34 -1.58 -1.44
C GLU A 36 -7.65 -1.39 0.04
N LYS A 37 -6.79 -0.70 0.76
CA LYS A 37 -7.00 -0.42 2.17
C LYS A 37 -8.27 0.38 2.37
N LYS A 38 -8.48 1.39 1.55
CA LYS A 38 -9.67 2.24 1.64
C LYS A 38 -10.95 1.43 1.38
N GLU A 39 -10.92 0.56 0.36
CA GLU A 39 -12.05 -0.31 0.05
C GLU A 39 -12.37 -1.26 1.21
N LEU A 40 -11.35 -1.86 1.81
CA LEU A 40 -11.52 -2.74 2.95
C LEU A 40 -12.06 -2.00 4.17
N GLU A 41 -11.62 -0.78 4.40
CA GLU A 41 -12.14 0.04 5.48
C GLU A 41 -13.63 0.33 5.29
N MET A 42 -14.07 0.58 4.07
CA MET A 42 -15.47 0.77 3.75
C MET A 42 -16.28 -0.51 4.01
N GLU A 43 -15.75 -1.66 3.61
CA GLU A 43 -16.39 -2.94 3.87
C GLU A 43 -16.54 -3.21 5.36
N VAL A 44 -15.50 -2.93 6.12
CA VAL A 44 -15.54 -3.09 7.58
C VAL A 44 -16.62 -2.19 8.18
N THR A 45 -16.73 -0.96 7.72
CA THR A 45 -17.75 -0.03 8.20
C THR A 45 -19.16 -0.55 7.93
N VAL A 46 -19.40 -1.06 6.73
CA VAL A 46 -20.70 -1.64 6.37
C VAL A 46 -21.02 -2.87 7.25
N LEU A 47 -20.04 -3.74 7.43
CA LEU A 47 -20.23 -4.95 8.23
C LEU A 47 -20.50 -4.63 9.71
N ARG A 48 -19.83 -3.62 10.25
CA ARG A 48 -20.10 -3.17 11.62
C ARG A 48 -21.50 -2.65 11.78
N ARG A 49 -22.02 -1.89 10.82
CA ARG A 49 -23.40 -1.41 10.86
C ARG A 49 -24.40 -2.55 10.81
N ARG A 50 -24.16 -3.55 9.98
CA ARG A 50 -25.01 -4.72 9.91
C ARG A 50 -24.98 -5.50 11.21
N LEU A 51 -23.81 -5.67 11.78
CA LEU A 51 -23.67 -6.36 13.06
C LEU A 51 -24.45 -5.65 14.17
N GLU A 52 -24.33 -4.35 14.25
CA GLU A 52 -25.08 -3.57 15.24
C GLU A 52 -26.59 -3.70 15.06
N TYR A 53 -27.04 -3.67 13.81
CA TYR A 53 -28.45 -3.85 13.50
C TYR A 53 -28.95 -5.23 13.96
N TYR A 54 -28.23 -6.28 13.60
CA TYR A 54 -28.63 -7.64 13.96
C TYR A 54 -28.57 -7.87 15.47
N LYS A 55 -27.58 -7.31 16.13
CA LYS A 55 -27.51 -7.37 17.60
C LYS A 55 -28.71 -6.70 18.24
N SER A 56 -29.10 -5.54 17.73
CA SER A 56 -30.27 -4.82 18.25
C SER A 56 -31.53 -5.62 18.06
N VAL A 57 -31.71 -6.25 16.92
CA VAL A 57 -32.87 -7.09 16.65
C VAL A 57 -32.93 -8.30 17.61
N VAL A 58 -31.79 -8.96 17.79
CA VAL A 58 -31.71 -10.12 18.70
C VAL A 58 -32.00 -9.71 20.13
N GLU A 59 -31.48 -8.59 20.58
CA GLU A 59 -31.71 -8.08 21.92
C GLU A 59 -33.17 -7.69 22.14
N GLU A 60 -33.83 -7.14 21.12
CA GLU A 60 -35.25 -6.78 21.23
C GLU A 60 -36.18 -8.00 21.30
N GLU A 61 -35.79 -9.13 20.74
CA GLU A 61 -36.58 -10.35 20.77
C GLU A 61 -36.59 -11.03 22.13
N ASP A 62 -35.68 -10.70 22.98
CA ASP A 62 -35.63 -11.18 24.34
C ASP A 62 -36.54 -10.34 25.23
#